data_a17f5aebb0062868a3e0fc67b6e7dfa7
#
_entry.id   a17f5aebb0062868a3e0fc67b6e7dfa7
#
_cell.length_a   1.000
_cell.length_b   1.000
_cell.length_c   1.000
_cell.angle_alpha   90.00
_cell.angle_beta   90.00
_cell.angle_gamma   90.00
#
_symmetry.space_group_name_H-M   'P 1'
#
loop_
_entity.id
_entity.type
_entity.pdbx_description
1 polymer ?
#
loop_
_entity_poly.entity_id
_entity_poly.type
_entity_poly.pdbx_seq_one_letter_code
_entity_poly.pdbx_strand_id
1 'polypeptide(L)'
;MVHHAQHQYVWLNQKLLCGCGHVADEDAENYTLASQPAGITADITVRTVTVEDLHIQDKLYDGTDRAEYDGEPTLSNAVSGDHVALVKGTPSFTSIRTAEDIAICFTEFSLTGADAGNYALTQPTGITASILPYALTGGEYAVNSNDWINHDFVVTAAEGYLLSLTDTADGVWQQTLRATDETAEGRLTFYVKDLATGATSLQVTEQYRIDRTQPTGEIRVDERTAWQSFLSRITFDLFYREEQTVVITSADETSGVAATEYLLSAEDLDIPALEQETFLPYEKALALAPDGEYVVYARITDRAGNVTCLRSDGMVLDATAPAITGAENGGVYCAAVTLTITDAYPVTVTVNGTPVELTEGRLALRPAEGTQLVTATDPAGNESRLEITVNDGHTWGGWSSNGDGTHTRTCTIPGCGASETESCTGGEATCVDRAVCEVCGGAYGDVDAHRHADLRHVEAKAATTEAPGNIEYWYCAACGKYFADAQASRELRQADTVTEKLPATPTGDEAPLTLWVIVLAACAGLALLLLVLRRRNSHRAA
;
A
#
# COMPACT_ATOMS: atom_id res chain seq x y z
N MET A 1 40.22 75.16 -65.18
CA MET A 1 40.79 75.18 -63.84
C MET A 1 39.93 76.09 -63.01
N VAL A 2 39.14 75.53 -62.13
CA VAL A 2 38.22 76.31 -61.27
C VAL A 2 38.96 76.61 -59.98
N HIS A 3 39.31 77.85 -59.79
CA HIS A 3 39.89 78.35 -58.56
C HIS A 3 38.77 78.49 -57.54
N HIS A 4 38.87 77.75 -56.40
CA HIS A 4 38.03 77.93 -55.23
C HIS A 4 38.30 79.27 -54.59
N ALA A 5 37.40 80.21 -54.73
CA ALA A 5 37.33 81.36 -53.88
C ALA A 5 36.58 81.00 -52.62
N GLN A 6 37.20 81.15 -51.44
CA GLN A 6 36.50 81.07 -50.16
C GLN A 6 35.62 82.30 -50.01
N HIS A 7 34.31 82.12 -50.08
CA HIS A 7 33.36 83.19 -49.83
C HIS A 7 32.79 83.05 -48.46
N GLN A 8 32.87 84.06 -47.59
CA GLN A 8 32.06 84.21 -46.40
C GLN A 8 30.67 84.62 -46.86
N TYR A 9 29.68 83.77 -46.52
CA TYR A 9 28.27 84.02 -46.83
C TYR A 9 27.62 84.76 -45.67
N VAL A 10 26.99 85.89 -45.87
CA VAL A 10 26.18 86.63 -44.94
C VAL A 10 24.73 86.39 -45.29
N TRP A 11 23.96 85.79 -44.43
CA TRP A 11 22.55 85.45 -44.61
C TRP A 11 21.62 86.68 -44.39
N LEU A 12 21.06 87.24 -45.43
CA LEU A 12 19.94 88.16 -45.35
C LEU A 12 18.96 87.89 -46.49
N ASN A 13 17.79 87.34 -46.10
CA ASN A 13 16.64 87.16 -46.96
C ASN A 13 16.81 86.30 -48.23
N GLN A 14 17.40 85.13 -48.13
CA GLN A 14 17.45 84.09 -49.16
C GLN A 14 17.88 84.59 -50.59
N LYS A 15 18.66 85.65 -50.65
CA LYS A 15 19.25 86.06 -51.89
C LYS A 15 20.77 86.21 -51.71
N LEU A 16 21.50 85.37 -52.48
CA LEU A 16 22.96 85.56 -52.59
C LEU A 16 23.23 86.81 -53.31
N LEU A 17 23.74 87.87 -52.62
CA LEU A 17 24.27 89.05 -53.24
C LEU A 17 25.77 88.83 -53.36
N CYS A 18 26.20 88.36 -54.55
CA CYS A 18 27.62 88.34 -54.87
C CYS A 18 28.01 89.73 -55.38
N GLY A 19 28.64 90.50 -54.53
CA GLY A 19 29.18 91.82 -54.96
C GLY A 19 30.65 91.72 -55.33
N CYS A 20 30.97 91.44 -56.54
CA CYS A 20 32.13 91.87 -57.24
C CYS A 20 32.29 91.16 -58.59
N GLY A 21 31.88 91.81 -59.61
CA GLY A 21 32.40 91.54 -60.94
C GLY A 21 33.42 92.57 -61.25
N HIS A 22 34.66 92.23 -61.17
CA HIS A 22 35.76 92.99 -61.78
C HIS A 22 36.67 92.01 -62.51
N VAL A 23 37.28 92.57 -63.51
CA VAL A 23 38.29 91.85 -64.29
C VAL A 23 39.58 91.93 -63.53
N ALA A 24 40.23 90.75 -63.25
CA ALA A 24 41.48 90.65 -62.54
C ALA A 24 42.39 89.73 -63.32
N ASP A 25 43.44 90.35 -63.92
CA ASP A 25 44.61 89.72 -64.48
C ASP A 25 45.59 90.85 -64.84
N GLU A 26 46.81 90.52 -65.20
CA GLU A 26 47.83 91.53 -65.56
C GLU A 26 47.39 92.49 -66.68
N ASP A 27 46.48 92.07 -67.53
CA ASP A 27 45.94 92.88 -68.62
C ASP A 27 44.57 93.54 -68.30
N ALA A 28 44.14 93.49 -67.03
CA ALA A 28 42.82 93.97 -66.59
C ALA A 28 42.60 95.49 -66.91
N GLU A 29 43.66 96.30 -66.96
CA GLU A 29 43.61 97.74 -67.30
C GLU A 29 43.19 97.99 -68.73
N ASN A 30 43.35 97.03 -69.63
CA ASN A 30 43.01 97.14 -71.04
C ASN A 30 41.54 96.87 -71.33
N TYR A 31 40.78 96.46 -70.30
CA TYR A 31 39.39 96.11 -70.47
C TYR A 31 38.51 96.87 -69.48
N THR A 32 37.41 97.30 -69.92
CA THR A 32 36.35 97.84 -69.08
C THR A 32 35.16 96.95 -69.17
N LEU A 33 34.60 96.55 -68.03
CA LEU A 33 33.38 95.79 -68.01
C LEU A 33 32.19 96.68 -68.45
N ALA A 34 31.60 96.36 -69.58
CA ALA A 34 30.55 97.21 -70.19
C ALA A 34 29.31 97.34 -69.34
N SER A 35 29.03 96.31 -68.57
CA SER A 35 27.96 96.29 -67.54
C SER A 35 28.23 95.20 -66.54
N GLN A 36 27.87 95.43 -65.32
CA GLN A 36 27.80 94.38 -64.31
C GLN A 36 26.70 93.42 -64.66
N PRO A 37 26.88 92.09 -64.53
CA PRO A 37 25.79 91.16 -64.72
C PRO A 37 24.69 91.46 -63.70
N ALA A 38 23.51 91.74 -64.23
CA ALA A 38 22.34 92.04 -63.42
C ALA A 38 21.34 90.90 -63.52
N GLY A 39 20.64 90.64 -62.47
CA GLY A 39 19.56 89.65 -62.46
C GLY A 39 20.01 88.21 -62.25
N ILE A 40 21.29 88.03 -61.89
CA ILE A 40 21.71 86.68 -61.46
C ILE A 40 21.17 86.44 -60.05
N THR A 41 20.35 85.48 -59.93
CA THR A 41 19.78 84.99 -58.65
C THR A 41 20.18 83.56 -58.49
N ALA A 42 20.45 83.18 -57.28
CA ALA A 42 20.60 81.78 -56.88
C ALA A 42 19.87 81.55 -55.58
N ASP A 43 19.26 80.43 -55.52
CA ASP A 43 18.56 80.03 -54.28
C ASP A 43 19.56 79.37 -53.34
N ILE A 44 19.46 79.74 -52.10
CA ILE A 44 20.13 78.98 -51.05
C ILE A 44 19.12 77.99 -50.54
N THR A 45 19.33 76.72 -50.83
CA THR A 45 18.49 75.62 -50.35
C THR A 45 19.01 75.13 -49.00
N VAL A 46 18.08 74.64 -48.19
CA VAL A 46 18.43 74.05 -46.92
C VAL A 46 19.35 72.84 -47.13
N ARG A 47 20.33 72.73 -46.25
CA ARG A 47 21.27 71.62 -46.28
C ARG A 47 20.63 70.39 -45.59
N THR A 48 20.68 69.28 -46.30
CA THR A 48 20.21 68.02 -45.71
C THR A 48 21.23 67.48 -44.71
N VAL A 49 20.72 67.15 -43.50
CA VAL A 49 21.49 66.50 -42.45
C VAL A 49 20.79 65.17 -42.12
N THR A 50 21.59 64.21 -41.72
CA THR A 50 21.10 62.86 -41.29
C THR A 50 21.53 62.60 -39.86
N VAL A 51 20.84 61.67 -39.22
CA VAL A 51 21.21 61.18 -37.91
C VAL A 51 22.20 60.02 -38.08
N GLU A 52 23.37 60.13 -37.45
CA GLU A 52 24.41 59.10 -37.40
C GLU A 52 24.63 58.62 -36.00
N ASP A 53 25.34 57.49 -35.85
CA ASP A 53 25.59 56.79 -34.57
C ASP A 53 24.34 56.47 -33.82
N LEU A 54 23.24 56.22 -34.56
CA LEU A 54 21.96 55.90 -33.98
C LEU A 54 21.83 54.38 -33.77
N HIS A 55 22.00 53.98 -32.54
CA HIS A 55 21.87 52.59 -32.09
C HIS A 55 20.83 52.51 -30.99
N ILE A 56 20.11 51.37 -30.96
CA ILE A 56 19.13 51.05 -29.93
C ILE A 56 19.61 49.79 -29.23
N GLN A 57 19.51 49.79 -27.92
CA GLN A 57 19.90 48.63 -27.10
C GLN A 57 18.95 47.45 -27.33
N ASP A 58 19.51 46.25 -27.46
CA ASP A 58 18.78 45.04 -27.29
C ASP A 58 18.30 44.96 -25.85
N LYS A 59 17.09 44.42 -25.62
CA LYS A 59 16.56 44.26 -24.29
C LYS A 59 16.06 42.83 -24.03
N LEU A 60 15.97 42.46 -22.77
CA LEU A 60 15.23 41.28 -22.36
C LEU A 60 13.72 41.55 -22.41
N TYR A 61 12.96 40.55 -22.74
CA TYR A 61 11.51 40.64 -22.83
C TYR A 61 10.86 40.99 -21.47
N ASP A 62 10.20 42.13 -21.41
CA ASP A 62 9.53 42.68 -20.24
C ASP A 62 8.03 42.96 -20.48
N GLY A 63 7.52 42.57 -21.66
CA GLY A 63 6.14 42.80 -22.08
C GLY A 63 5.80 44.21 -22.50
N THR A 64 6.83 45.10 -22.67
CA THR A 64 6.65 46.50 -23.12
C THR A 64 7.33 46.75 -24.47
N ASP A 65 6.91 47.81 -25.16
CA ASP A 65 7.51 48.30 -26.40
C ASP A 65 8.63 49.36 -26.15
N ARG A 66 8.95 49.63 -24.90
CA ARG A 66 9.96 50.63 -24.54
C ARG A 66 11.32 50.25 -25.11
N ALA A 67 11.96 51.19 -25.79
CA ALA A 67 13.31 51.07 -26.29
C ALA A 67 14.21 52.14 -25.68
N GLU A 68 15.49 51.85 -25.60
CA GLU A 68 16.50 52.80 -25.09
C GLU A 68 17.65 52.96 -26.07
N TYR A 69 18.23 54.17 -26.12
CA TYR A 69 19.36 54.44 -26.96
C TYR A 69 20.62 53.71 -26.45
N ASP A 70 21.41 53.18 -27.39
CA ASP A 70 22.77 52.71 -27.13
C ASP A 70 23.75 53.81 -27.61
N GLY A 71 24.09 54.71 -26.71
CA GLY A 71 24.91 55.88 -27.01
C GLY A 71 24.11 57.13 -27.39
N GLU A 72 24.83 58.16 -27.87
CA GLU A 72 24.23 59.42 -28.23
C GLU A 72 24.32 59.61 -29.78
N PRO A 73 23.14 59.66 -30.45
CA PRO A 73 23.12 59.92 -31.89
C PRO A 73 23.64 61.33 -32.22
N THR A 74 24.32 61.45 -33.34
CA THR A 74 24.94 62.65 -33.80
C THR A 74 24.34 63.15 -35.13
N LEU A 75 24.57 64.44 -35.47
CA LEU A 75 24.19 64.96 -36.75
C LEU A 75 25.38 64.87 -37.75
N SER A 76 25.11 64.25 -38.88
CA SER A 76 26.03 64.22 -40.00
C SER A 76 25.82 65.42 -40.90
N ASN A 77 26.91 65.88 -41.56
CA ASN A 77 26.84 66.86 -42.58
C ASN A 77 26.45 68.31 -42.13
N ALA A 78 26.46 68.55 -40.81
CA ALA A 78 26.35 69.94 -40.33
C ALA A 78 27.62 70.76 -40.62
N VAL A 79 27.49 72.08 -40.86
CA VAL A 79 28.63 72.95 -41.09
C VAL A 79 29.32 73.23 -39.77
N SER A 80 30.65 73.13 -39.78
CA SER A 80 31.46 73.40 -38.58
C SER A 80 31.31 74.89 -38.18
N GLY A 81 30.87 75.11 -36.94
CA GLY A 81 30.66 76.45 -36.40
C GLY A 81 29.17 76.85 -36.31
N ASP A 82 28.27 76.16 -36.99
CA ASP A 82 26.83 76.43 -36.89
C ASP A 82 26.30 75.93 -35.57
N HIS A 83 25.36 76.70 -35.03
CA HIS A 83 24.62 76.34 -33.79
C HIS A 83 23.36 75.54 -34.14
N VAL A 84 23.56 74.28 -34.45
CA VAL A 84 22.48 73.31 -34.69
C VAL A 84 22.68 72.07 -33.84
N ALA A 85 21.62 71.61 -33.16
CA ALA A 85 21.66 70.43 -32.33
C ALA A 85 20.45 69.53 -32.63
N LEU A 86 20.63 68.23 -32.46
CA LEU A 86 19.61 67.23 -32.63
C LEU A 86 18.70 67.15 -31.34
N VAL A 87 17.44 67.25 -31.55
CA VAL A 87 16.44 66.85 -30.54
C VAL A 87 15.98 65.43 -30.86
N LYS A 88 16.30 64.49 -29.98
CA LYS A 88 16.03 63.06 -30.18
C LYS A 88 14.53 62.76 -30.08
N GLY A 89 14.05 61.88 -30.94
CA GLY A 89 12.75 61.24 -30.80
C GLY A 89 12.77 60.23 -29.68
N THR A 90 11.61 59.78 -29.26
CA THR A 90 11.50 58.67 -28.31
C THR A 90 11.40 57.35 -29.09
N PRO A 91 12.30 56.38 -28.85
CA PRO A 91 12.28 55.10 -29.55
C PRO A 91 11.24 54.16 -28.93
N SER A 92 10.62 53.34 -29.75
CA SER A 92 9.77 52.22 -29.33
C SER A 92 9.86 51.07 -30.31
N PHE A 93 9.79 49.85 -29.81
CA PHE A 93 9.71 48.66 -30.65
C PHE A 93 8.35 48.59 -31.35
N THR A 94 8.31 48.17 -32.61
CA THR A 94 7.06 47.92 -33.35
C THR A 94 6.31 46.67 -32.91
N SER A 95 6.95 45.82 -32.10
CA SER A 95 6.42 44.60 -31.52
C SER A 95 6.91 44.45 -30.10
N ILE A 96 6.08 43.92 -29.23
CA ILE A 96 6.46 43.56 -27.86
C ILE A 96 6.94 42.09 -27.74
N ARG A 97 6.97 41.33 -28.84
CA ARG A 97 7.35 39.91 -28.84
C ARG A 97 8.84 39.73 -29.03
N THR A 98 9.37 38.67 -28.45
CA THR A 98 10.79 38.29 -28.68
C THR A 98 11.03 38.00 -30.15
N ALA A 99 11.98 38.68 -30.72
CA ALA A 99 12.53 38.47 -32.07
C ALA A 99 13.86 39.24 -32.22
N GLU A 100 14.64 38.84 -33.18
CA GLU A 100 15.78 39.61 -33.65
C GLU A 100 15.33 40.66 -34.67
N ASP A 101 16.07 41.74 -34.82
CA ASP A 101 15.89 42.78 -35.84
C ASP A 101 14.47 43.39 -35.91
N ILE A 102 13.84 43.60 -34.74
CA ILE A 102 12.55 44.28 -34.69
C ILE A 102 12.72 45.74 -35.05
N ALA A 103 11.90 46.24 -35.98
CA ALA A 103 11.92 47.63 -36.38
C ALA A 103 11.60 48.57 -35.20
N ILE A 104 12.36 49.68 -35.13
CA ILE A 104 12.14 50.73 -34.14
C ILE A 104 11.37 51.88 -34.77
N CYS A 105 10.30 52.29 -34.10
CA CYS A 105 9.62 53.55 -34.37
C CYS A 105 10.17 54.64 -33.46
N PHE A 106 10.25 55.83 -33.98
CA PHE A 106 10.65 57.02 -33.21
C PHE A 106 9.51 58.05 -33.26
N THR A 107 9.32 58.81 -32.21
CA THR A 107 8.69 60.10 -32.37
C THR A 107 9.59 60.96 -33.24
N GLU A 108 9.04 62.04 -33.90
CA GLU A 108 9.78 62.84 -34.85
C GLU A 108 11.05 63.44 -34.21
N PHE A 109 12.18 63.21 -34.86
CA PHE A 109 13.40 63.92 -34.56
C PHE A 109 13.31 65.37 -35.09
N SER A 110 13.84 66.33 -34.38
CA SER A 110 13.82 67.71 -34.77
C SER A 110 15.19 68.41 -34.55
N LEU A 111 15.35 69.56 -35.15
CA LEU A 111 16.55 70.38 -34.99
C LEU A 111 16.26 71.58 -34.08
N THR A 112 17.22 71.93 -33.25
CA THR A 112 17.18 73.13 -32.42
C THR A 112 18.47 73.93 -32.58
N GLY A 113 18.44 75.18 -32.20
CA GLY A 113 19.62 76.11 -32.32
C GLY A 113 19.36 77.22 -33.29
N ALA A 114 20.22 78.25 -33.26
CA ALA A 114 20.05 79.49 -34.04
C ALA A 114 20.10 79.26 -35.57
N ASP A 115 20.85 78.24 -36.00
CA ASP A 115 21.05 77.93 -37.42
C ASP A 115 20.17 76.71 -37.87
N ALA A 116 19.29 76.21 -37.03
CA ALA A 116 18.46 75.02 -37.35
C ALA A 116 17.62 75.23 -38.60
N GLY A 117 17.16 76.43 -38.87
CA GLY A 117 16.33 76.75 -40.08
C GLY A 117 17.07 76.58 -41.41
N ASN A 118 18.42 76.46 -41.40
CA ASN A 118 19.24 76.23 -42.57
C ASN A 118 19.35 74.77 -42.99
N TYR A 119 18.74 73.89 -42.20
CA TYR A 119 18.90 72.45 -42.35
C TYR A 119 17.56 71.78 -42.52
N ALA A 120 17.54 70.75 -43.32
CA ALA A 120 16.44 69.80 -43.42
C ALA A 120 16.89 68.42 -42.84
N LEU A 121 16.23 67.95 -41.78
CA LEU A 121 16.58 66.70 -41.18
C LEU A 121 15.88 65.57 -41.94
N THR A 122 16.67 64.61 -42.40
CA THR A 122 16.14 63.34 -42.87
C THR A 122 15.86 62.43 -41.64
N GLN A 123 14.58 62.03 -41.46
CA GLN A 123 14.20 61.13 -40.38
C GLN A 123 14.90 59.77 -40.54
N PRO A 124 15.41 59.18 -39.47
CA PRO A 124 16.08 57.92 -39.55
C PRO A 124 15.04 56.79 -39.87
N THR A 125 15.46 55.83 -40.69
CA THR A 125 14.67 54.67 -41.07
C THR A 125 15.54 53.41 -41.06
N GLY A 126 14.93 52.23 -40.91
CA GLY A 126 15.62 50.95 -40.97
C GLY A 126 16.44 50.62 -39.73
N ILE A 127 16.18 51.31 -38.61
CA ILE A 127 16.80 50.99 -37.33
C ILE A 127 16.06 49.80 -36.72
N THR A 128 16.80 48.81 -36.26
CA THR A 128 16.30 47.60 -35.61
C THR A 128 17.04 47.35 -34.31
N ALA A 129 16.42 46.63 -33.41
CA ALA A 129 17.03 46.07 -32.22
C ALA A 129 16.28 44.79 -31.83
N SER A 130 16.83 43.98 -30.95
CA SER A 130 16.28 42.67 -30.58
C SER A 130 15.60 42.72 -29.21
N ILE A 131 14.47 42.00 -29.09
CA ILE A 131 13.90 41.65 -27.80
C ILE A 131 14.24 40.18 -27.52
N LEU A 132 15.16 39.97 -26.59
CA LEU A 132 15.69 38.67 -26.24
C LEU A 132 14.87 38.05 -25.12
N PRO A 133 14.61 36.73 -25.15
CA PRO A 133 13.98 36.05 -24.03
C PRO A 133 14.91 36.02 -22.81
N TYR A 134 14.34 36.05 -21.60
CA TYR A 134 15.08 35.73 -20.39
C TYR A 134 15.45 34.25 -20.42
N ALA A 135 16.71 33.93 -20.41
CA ALA A 135 17.21 32.56 -20.41
C ALA A 135 17.20 32.02 -18.98
N LEU A 136 16.37 30.99 -18.75
CA LEU A 136 16.37 30.30 -17.47
C LEU A 136 17.70 29.59 -17.24
N THR A 137 18.25 29.73 -16.03
CA THR A 137 19.52 29.12 -15.61
C THR A 137 19.32 27.85 -14.81
N GLY A 138 18.08 27.59 -14.37
CA GLY A 138 17.66 26.50 -13.52
C GLY A 138 17.64 26.88 -12.04
N GLY A 139 16.49 26.82 -11.42
CA GLY A 139 16.28 27.20 -10.03
C GLY A 139 15.33 28.38 -9.84
N GLU A 140 14.81 28.98 -10.90
CA GLU A 140 13.85 30.07 -10.86
C GLU A 140 12.44 29.60 -10.41
N TYR A 141 12.18 28.32 -10.53
CA TYR A 141 10.97 27.65 -10.06
C TYR A 141 11.26 26.20 -9.68
N ALA A 142 10.32 25.59 -8.98
CA ALA A 142 10.32 24.19 -8.64
C ALA A 142 8.94 23.57 -8.88
N VAL A 143 8.91 22.29 -9.23
CA VAL A 143 7.70 21.49 -9.32
C VAL A 143 7.59 20.57 -8.10
N ASN A 144 6.39 20.23 -7.68
CA ASN A 144 6.16 19.36 -6.54
C ASN A 144 6.36 17.87 -6.87
N SER A 145 6.33 17.48 -8.13
CA SER A 145 6.58 16.09 -8.56
C SER A 145 6.95 16.04 -10.04
N ASN A 146 7.78 15.05 -10.39
CA ASN A 146 8.07 14.66 -11.78
C ASN A 146 7.46 13.31 -12.14
N ASP A 147 6.65 12.72 -11.23
CA ASP A 147 6.02 11.42 -11.39
C ASP A 147 4.51 11.53 -11.15
N TRP A 148 3.80 10.39 -11.16
CA TRP A 148 2.40 10.32 -10.83
C TRP A 148 2.09 10.86 -9.44
N ILE A 149 1.00 11.61 -9.30
CA ILE A 149 0.50 12.17 -8.03
C ILE A 149 -1.02 12.06 -7.96
N ASN A 150 -1.54 11.97 -6.75
CA ASN A 150 -2.99 11.97 -6.49
C ASN A 150 -3.52 13.31 -5.97
N HIS A 151 -2.74 14.35 -6.10
CA HIS A 151 -3.06 15.73 -5.71
C HIS A 151 -2.69 16.70 -6.83
N ASP A 152 -2.91 18.01 -6.61
CA ASP A 152 -2.59 19.03 -7.59
C ASP A 152 -1.10 19.03 -7.94
N PHE A 153 -0.81 19.16 -9.22
CA PHE A 153 0.51 19.53 -9.68
C PHE A 153 0.74 21.02 -9.43
N VAL A 154 1.83 21.37 -8.79
CA VAL A 154 2.14 22.74 -8.37
C VAL A 154 3.51 23.15 -8.88
N VAL A 155 3.55 24.26 -9.59
CA VAL A 155 4.78 24.98 -9.90
C VAL A 155 4.91 26.15 -8.95
N THR A 156 6.04 26.29 -8.28
CA THR A 156 6.31 27.35 -7.32
C THR A 156 7.52 28.15 -7.78
N ALA A 157 7.37 29.46 -7.90
CA ALA A 157 8.48 30.36 -8.18
C ALA A 157 9.47 30.40 -7.01
N ALA A 158 10.75 30.52 -7.32
CA ALA A 158 11.77 30.83 -6.34
C ALA A 158 11.64 32.27 -5.84
N GLU A 159 12.35 32.61 -4.78
CA GLU A 159 12.42 34.00 -4.30
C GLU A 159 12.99 34.95 -5.39
N GLY A 160 12.32 36.04 -5.61
CA GLY A 160 12.69 37.01 -6.67
C GLY A 160 12.04 36.74 -8.02
N TYR A 161 11.19 35.71 -8.14
CA TYR A 161 10.51 35.34 -9.38
C TYR A 161 9.01 35.24 -9.21
N LEU A 162 8.29 35.38 -10.31
CA LEU A 162 6.84 35.12 -10.40
C LEU A 162 6.51 34.33 -11.67
N LEU A 163 5.36 33.67 -11.63
CA LEU A 163 4.85 32.83 -12.70
C LEU A 163 3.55 33.40 -13.26
N SER A 164 3.32 33.23 -14.56
CA SER A 164 2.07 33.60 -15.22
C SER A 164 1.73 32.63 -16.35
N LEU A 165 0.44 32.41 -16.61
CA LEU A 165 -0.03 31.64 -17.77
C LEU A 165 0.01 32.46 -19.07
N THR A 166 0.23 33.76 -18.98
CA THR A 166 0.32 34.68 -20.13
C THR A 166 1.59 35.49 -20.06
N ASP A 167 2.11 35.88 -21.22
CA ASP A 167 3.33 36.68 -21.39
C ASP A 167 3.08 38.21 -21.40
N THR A 168 1.84 38.63 -21.15
CA THR A 168 1.48 40.07 -21.25
C THR A 168 1.84 40.83 -19.99
N ALA A 169 2.09 42.13 -20.15
CA ALA A 169 2.37 43.03 -19.03
C ALA A 169 1.22 43.06 -18.00
N ASP A 170 -0.03 42.89 -18.46
CA ASP A 170 -1.24 42.83 -17.64
C ASP A 170 -1.54 41.39 -17.13
N GLY A 171 -0.65 40.44 -17.35
CA GLY A 171 -0.77 39.07 -16.90
C GLY A 171 -0.85 38.98 -15.37
N VAL A 172 -1.61 38.00 -14.89
CA VAL A 172 -1.68 37.72 -13.46
C VAL A 172 -0.42 36.96 -13.04
N TRP A 173 0.51 37.66 -12.43
CA TRP A 173 1.78 37.14 -11.94
C TRP A 173 1.63 36.68 -10.48
N GLN A 174 1.99 35.44 -10.20
CA GLN A 174 1.76 34.82 -8.91
C GLN A 174 2.92 33.90 -8.51
N GLN A 175 2.99 33.59 -7.22
CA GLN A 175 4.05 32.75 -6.66
C GLN A 175 3.87 31.26 -7.03
N THR A 176 2.65 30.82 -7.28
CA THR A 176 2.34 29.43 -7.59
C THR A 176 1.33 29.30 -8.71
N LEU A 177 1.54 28.30 -9.58
CA LEU A 177 0.57 27.83 -10.56
C LEU A 177 0.16 26.40 -10.21
N ARG A 178 -1.07 26.03 -10.56
CA ARG A 178 -1.61 24.71 -10.29
C ARG A 178 -2.28 24.14 -11.55
N ALA A 179 -2.07 22.82 -11.73
CA ALA A 179 -2.90 22.03 -12.62
C ALA A 179 -3.66 20.99 -11.79
N THR A 180 -4.97 20.85 -12.08
CA THR A 180 -5.90 20.02 -11.30
C THR A 180 -6.49 18.89 -12.11
N ASP A 181 -6.34 18.91 -13.42
CA ASP A 181 -6.97 17.95 -14.33
C ASP A 181 -6.30 16.58 -14.20
N GLU A 182 -7.12 15.58 -13.99
CA GLU A 182 -6.68 14.18 -13.95
C GLU A 182 -6.30 13.74 -15.36
N THR A 183 -5.04 13.34 -15.53
CA THR A 183 -4.50 12.99 -16.85
C THR A 183 -3.15 12.27 -16.76
N ALA A 184 -2.89 11.41 -17.74
CA ALA A 184 -1.60 10.75 -17.93
C ALA A 184 -0.56 11.62 -18.66
N GLU A 185 -1.00 12.65 -19.40
CA GLU A 185 -0.14 13.46 -20.27
C GLU A 185 -0.45 14.97 -20.15
N GLY A 186 -0.55 15.46 -18.92
CA GLY A 186 -0.79 16.86 -18.65
C GLY A 186 0.40 17.73 -19.00
N ARG A 187 0.10 18.95 -19.42
CA ARG A 187 1.10 19.98 -19.71
C ARG A 187 0.66 21.30 -19.12
N LEU A 188 1.50 21.86 -18.27
CA LEU A 188 1.32 23.21 -17.75
C LEU A 188 2.32 24.13 -18.44
N THR A 189 1.80 25.08 -19.20
CA THR A 189 2.61 26.09 -19.89
C THR A 189 2.54 27.42 -19.15
N PHE A 190 3.68 28.05 -18.95
CA PHE A 190 3.76 29.30 -18.19
C PHE A 190 5.01 30.08 -18.56
N TYR A 191 5.09 31.27 -18.02
CA TYR A 191 6.23 32.19 -18.14
C TYR A 191 6.78 32.50 -16.75
N VAL A 192 8.08 32.75 -16.69
CA VAL A 192 8.80 33.14 -15.45
C VAL A 192 9.24 34.59 -15.61
N LYS A 193 8.94 35.43 -14.62
CA LYS A 193 9.36 36.80 -14.55
C LYS A 193 10.39 36.99 -13.44
N ASP A 194 11.53 37.56 -13.79
CA ASP A 194 12.52 38.05 -12.86
C ASP A 194 12.09 39.42 -12.31
N LEU A 195 11.87 39.51 -11.02
CA LEU A 195 11.44 40.76 -10.37
C LEU A 195 12.54 41.83 -10.30
N ALA A 196 13.82 41.46 -10.38
CA ALA A 196 14.94 42.40 -10.34
C ALA A 196 15.11 43.14 -11.66
N THR A 197 14.94 42.47 -12.78
CA THR A 197 15.12 43.01 -14.12
C THR A 197 13.81 43.34 -14.83
N GLY A 198 12.69 42.75 -14.37
CA GLY A 198 11.40 42.80 -15.07
C GLY A 198 11.33 41.87 -16.29
N ALA A 199 12.42 41.19 -16.62
CA ALA A 199 12.53 40.33 -17.79
C ALA A 199 11.66 39.07 -17.65
N THR A 200 11.13 38.59 -18.78
CA THR A 200 10.25 37.40 -18.84
C THR A 200 10.86 36.34 -19.74
N SER A 201 10.77 35.08 -19.33
CA SER A 201 11.27 33.93 -20.07
C SER A 201 10.48 33.68 -21.36
N LEU A 202 11.02 32.82 -22.23
CA LEU A 202 10.19 32.10 -23.19
C LEU A 202 9.16 31.23 -22.46
N GLN A 203 8.17 30.76 -23.20
CA GLN A 203 7.19 29.84 -22.69
C GLN A 203 7.86 28.56 -22.17
N VAL A 204 7.62 28.25 -20.91
CA VAL A 204 8.06 27.01 -20.26
C VAL A 204 6.91 26.01 -20.31
N THR A 205 7.22 24.74 -20.47
CA THR A 205 6.23 23.68 -20.43
C THR A 205 6.73 22.59 -19.49
N GLU A 206 5.98 22.36 -18.40
CA GLU A 206 6.19 21.24 -17.51
C GLU A 206 5.15 20.15 -17.79
N GLN A 207 5.61 18.92 -17.75
CA GLN A 207 4.73 17.74 -17.87
C GLN A 207 4.31 17.29 -16.49
N TYR A 208 3.05 16.85 -16.36
CA TYR A 208 2.53 16.31 -15.11
C TYR A 208 1.60 15.13 -15.36
N ARG A 209 1.42 14.32 -14.32
CA ARG A 209 0.53 13.16 -14.33
C ARG A 209 -0.26 13.14 -13.03
N ILE A 210 -1.57 13.29 -13.14
CA ILE A 210 -2.48 13.27 -12.00
C ILE A 210 -3.46 12.13 -12.16
N ASP A 211 -3.53 11.30 -11.13
CA ASP A 211 -4.52 10.23 -11.01
C ASP A 211 -5.07 10.25 -9.57
N ARG A 212 -6.39 10.45 -9.44
CA ARG A 212 -7.10 10.42 -8.16
C ARG A 212 -8.07 9.25 -8.07
N THR A 213 -8.12 8.45 -9.12
CA THR A 213 -8.97 7.26 -9.21
C THR A 213 -8.31 6.14 -8.43
N GLN A 214 -9.06 5.53 -7.53
CA GLN A 214 -8.55 4.41 -6.78
C GLN A 214 -8.45 3.17 -7.67
N PRO A 215 -7.40 2.32 -7.49
CA PRO A 215 -7.30 1.05 -8.19
C PRO A 215 -8.45 0.11 -7.79
N THR A 216 -8.79 -0.81 -8.65
CA THR A 216 -9.82 -1.82 -8.45
C THR A 216 -9.21 -3.21 -8.29
N GLY A 217 -9.96 -4.14 -7.71
CA GLY A 217 -9.52 -5.51 -7.59
C GLY A 217 -10.59 -6.44 -7.04
N GLU A 218 -10.27 -7.72 -7.00
CA GLU A 218 -11.12 -8.77 -6.46
C GLU A 218 -10.28 -9.82 -5.73
N ILE A 219 -10.86 -10.38 -4.67
CA ILE A 219 -10.35 -11.58 -4.00
C ILE A 219 -11.24 -12.74 -4.44
N ARG A 220 -10.65 -13.79 -5.00
CA ARG A 220 -11.35 -15.00 -5.44
C ARG A 220 -10.81 -16.22 -4.73
N VAL A 221 -11.72 -17.09 -4.29
CA VAL A 221 -11.39 -18.40 -3.73
C VAL A 221 -12.00 -19.45 -4.64
N ASP A 222 -11.20 -20.36 -5.18
CA ASP A 222 -11.63 -21.39 -6.14
C ASP A 222 -12.50 -20.83 -7.28
N GLU A 223 -12.03 -19.77 -7.96
CA GLU A 223 -12.72 -19.06 -9.04
C GLU A 223 -14.03 -18.35 -8.62
N ARG A 224 -14.43 -18.40 -7.36
CA ARG A 224 -15.57 -17.63 -6.84
C ARG A 224 -15.10 -16.31 -6.27
N THR A 225 -15.89 -15.25 -6.50
CA THR A 225 -15.62 -13.96 -5.86
C THR A 225 -15.97 -14.07 -4.37
N ALA A 226 -14.96 -13.93 -3.53
CA ALA A 226 -15.07 -13.92 -2.07
C ALA A 226 -14.98 -12.51 -1.48
N TRP A 227 -15.02 -11.47 -2.35
CA TRP A 227 -14.90 -10.09 -1.93
C TRP A 227 -16.14 -9.63 -1.14
N GLN A 228 -15.90 -9.03 0.01
CA GLN A 228 -16.89 -8.39 0.87
C GLN A 228 -16.52 -6.92 1.08
N SER A 229 -17.53 -6.05 1.17
CA SER A 229 -17.28 -4.68 1.56
C SER A 229 -16.95 -4.59 3.05
N PHE A 230 -16.10 -3.62 3.46
CA PHE A 230 -15.78 -3.40 4.86
C PHE A 230 -16.99 -3.05 5.76
N LEU A 231 -18.13 -2.75 5.16
CA LEU A 231 -19.37 -2.48 5.88
C LEU A 231 -20.15 -3.75 6.21
N SER A 232 -19.83 -4.90 5.59
CA SER A 232 -20.47 -6.18 5.84
C SER A 232 -19.82 -6.89 7.02
N ARG A 233 -20.61 -7.63 7.78
CA ARG A 233 -20.10 -8.49 8.85
C ARG A 233 -19.49 -9.74 8.24
N ILE A 234 -18.32 -10.16 8.73
CA ILE A 234 -17.72 -11.46 8.41
C ILE A 234 -18.45 -12.56 9.20
N THR A 235 -18.75 -13.67 8.56
CA THR A 235 -19.56 -14.73 9.14
C THR A 235 -18.82 -16.04 9.36
N PHE A 236 -17.68 -16.32 8.84
CA PHE A 236 -17.01 -17.63 8.93
C PHE A 236 -17.95 -18.83 8.64
N ASP A 237 -18.88 -18.64 7.70
CA ASP A 237 -19.82 -19.68 7.28
C ASP A 237 -19.33 -20.48 6.06
N LEU A 238 -18.16 -20.15 5.54
CA LEU A 238 -17.53 -20.82 4.39
C LEU A 238 -16.58 -21.91 4.90
N PHE A 239 -17.06 -23.15 4.88
CA PHE A 239 -16.28 -24.32 5.30
C PHE A 239 -15.70 -25.05 4.10
N TYR A 240 -14.44 -25.43 4.19
CA TYR A 240 -13.71 -26.20 3.17
C TYR A 240 -12.94 -27.32 3.84
N ARG A 241 -12.98 -28.50 3.20
CA ARG A 241 -12.26 -29.68 3.65
C ARG A 241 -10.82 -29.74 3.14
N GLU A 242 -10.59 -29.14 1.99
CA GLU A 242 -9.32 -29.22 1.27
C GLU A 242 -8.66 -27.84 1.20
N GLU A 243 -7.36 -27.84 0.90
CA GLU A 243 -6.60 -26.62 0.61
C GLU A 243 -7.34 -25.75 -0.41
N GLN A 244 -7.43 -24.47 -0.13
CA GLN A 244 -8.05 -23.50 -1.02
C GLN A 244 -7.00 -22.60 -1.66
N THR A 245 -7.23 -22.24 -2.91
CA THR A 245 -6.40 -21.31 -3.64
C THR A 245 -7.07 -19.95 -3.69
N VAL A 246 -6.36 -18.91 -3.20
CA VAL A 246 -6.82 -17.52 -3.26
C VAL A 246 -6.09 -16.79 -4.37
N VAL A 247 -6.86 -16.16 -5.25
CA VAL A 247 -6.36 -15.29 -6.32
C VAL A 247 -6.82 -13.87 -6.05
N ILE A 248 -5.87 -12.93 -6.03
CA ILE A 248 -6.13 -11.51 -5.94
C ILE A 248 -5.85 -10.90 -7.32
N THR A 249 -6.83 -10.21 -7.87
CA THR A 249 -6.68 -9.45 -9.11
C THR A 249 -6.68 -7.97 -8.79
N SER A 250 -5.91 -7.22 -9.55
CA SER A 250 -5.81 -5.76 -9.41
C SER A 250 -5.74 -5.10 -10.78
N ALA A 251 -6.35 -3.94 -10.92
CA ALA A 251 -6.32 -3.14 -12.13
C ALA A 251 -6.40 -1.65 -11.79
N ASP A 252 -5.68 -0.87 -12.57
CA ASP A 252 -5.80 0.58 -12.62
C ASP A 252 -5.56 1.05 -14.05
N GLU A 253 -6.48 1.85 -14.59
CA GLU A 253 -6.46 2.24 -16.01
C GLU A 253 -5.64 3.51 -16.27
N THR A 254 -5.41 4.35 -15.25
CA THR A 254 -4.81 5.67 -15.42
C THR A 254 -3.32 5.66 -15.12
N SER A 255 -2.92 5.46 -13.88
CA SER A 255 -1.51 5.43 -13.48
C SER A 255 -0.92 4.03 -13.53
N GLY A 256 -1.77 3.02 -13.45
CA GLY A 256 -1.40 1.61 -13.36
C GLY A 256 -1.06 1.19 -11.93
N VAL A 257 -1.24 -0.11 -11.66
CA VAL A 257 -0.96 -0.69 -10.34
C VAL A 257 0.54 -0.61 -10.03
N ALA A 258 0.88 -0.10 -8.86
CA ALA A 258 2.24 -0.07 -8.32
C ALA A 258 2.52 -1.28 -7.41
N ALA A 259 1.55 -1.64 -6.57
CA ALA A 259 1.69 -2.78 -5.66
C ALA A 259 0.34 -3.45 -5.41
N THR A 260 0.37 -4.75 -5.29
CA THR A 260 -0.71 -5.57 -4.74
C THR A 260 -0.12 -6.36 -3.58
N GLU A 261 -0.72 -6.21 -2.42
CA GLU A 261 -0.23 -6.81 -1.18
C GLU A 261 -1.39 -7.54 -0.49
N TYR A 262 -1.08 -8.51 0.35
CA TYR A 262 -2.07 -9.27 1.08
C TYR A 262 -1.70 -9.42 2.56
N LEU A 263 -2.72 -9.69 3.36
CA LEU A 263 -2.60 -10.09 4.76
C LEU A 263 -3.57 -11.25 5.01
N LEU A 264 -3.12 -12.26 5.73
CA LEU A 264 -3.97 -13.34 6.25
C LEU A 264 -4.17 -13.13 7.75
N SER A 265 -5.41 -13.19 8.20
CA SER A 265 -5.78 -13.11 9.61
C SER A 265 -6.76 -14.21 9.95
N ALA A 266 -6.74 -14.69 11.19
CA ALA A 266 -7.77 -15.58 11.73
C ALA A 266 -8.98 -14.80 12.30
N GLU A 267 -8.90 -13.48 12.35
CA GLU A 267 -9.91 -12.60 12.93
C GLU A 267 -10.33 -11.52 11.94
N ASP A 268 -11.56 -11.02 12.09
CA ASP A 268 -12.01 -9.82 11.38
C ASP A 268 -11.32 -8.58 11.96
N LEU A 269 -10.44 -7.97 11.20
CA LEU A 269 -9.71 -6.76 11.57
C LEU A 269 -10.45 -5.51 11.08
N ASP A 270 -10.65 -4.56 11.96
CA ASP A 270 -11.14 -3.24 11.59
C ASP A 270 -10.03 -2.38 10.93
N ILE A 271 -10.40 -1.23 10.36
CA ILE A 271 -9.44 -0.36 9.65
C ILE A 271 -8.28 0.08 10.55
N PRO A 272 -8.48 0.52 11.81
CA PRO A 272 -7.38 0.85 12.71
C PRO A 272 -6.42 -0.30 13.00
N ALA A 273 -6.94 -1.53 13.09
CA ALA A 273 -6.11 -2.72 13.28
C ALA A 273 -5.30 -3.05 12.01
N LEU A 274 -5.94 -2.96 10.83
CA LEU A 274 -5.27 -3.17 9.54
C LEU A 274 -4.12 -2.19 9.28
N GLU A 275 -4.24 -0.95 9.75
CA GLU A 275 -3.18 0.06 9.62
C GLU A 275 -1.91 -0.29 10.40
N GLN A 276 -2.04 -1.21 11.34
CA GLN A 276 -0.97 -1.66 12.20
C GLN A 276 -0.34 -2.98 11.74
N GLU A 277 -0.90 -3.62 10.72
CA GLU A 277 -0.46 -4.92 10.23
C GLU A 277 0.51 -4.82 9.06
N THR A 278 1.37 -5.84 8.87
CA THR A 278 2.22 -5.95 7.67
C THR A 278 1.53 -6.71 6.57
N PHE A 279 1.33 -6.01 5.50
CA PHE A 279 0.96 -6.65 4.26
C PHE A 279 2.21 -7.20 3.56
N LEU A 280 2.07 -8.38 2.99
CA LEU A 280 3.11 -9.05 2.20
C LEU A 280 2.85 -8.82 0.70
N PRO A 281 3.90 -8.72 -0.13
CA PRO A 281 3.73 -8.62 -1.58
C PRO A 281 2.96 -9.83 -2.13
N TYR A 282 1.97 -9.57 -2.98
CA TYR A 282 1.24 -10.61 -3.69
C TYR A 282 1.91 -10.86 -5.05
N GLU A 283 2.62 -11.98 -5.16
CA GLU A 283 3.34 -12.35 -6.38
C GLU A 283 2.68 -13.53 -7.13
N LYS A 284 1.94 -14.35 -6.40
CA LYS A 284 1.27 -15.55 -6.93
C LYS A 284 0.08 -15.92 -6.07
N ALA A 285 -0.78 -16.77 -6.61
CA ALA A 285 -1.90 -17.33 -5.87
C ALA A 285 -1.47 -17.93 -4.52
N LEU A 286 -2.27 -17.67 -3.48
CA LEU A 286 -2.02 -18.11 -2.10
C LEU A 286 -2.69 -19.45 -1.90
N ALA A 287 -1.97 -20.39 -1.32
CA ALA A 287 -2.52 -21.66 -0.84
C ALA A 287 -2.83 -21.52 0.67
N LEU A 288 -4.10 -21.71 1.04
CA LEU A 288 -4.55 -21.74 2.41
C LEU A 288 -4.57 -23.19 2.89
N ALA A 289 -3.73 -23.49 3.88
CA ALA A 289 -3.63 -24.84 4.42
C ALA A 289 -4.87 -25.23 5.25
N PRO A 290 -5.24 -26.52 5.30
CA PRO A 290 -6.27 -27.01 6.20
C PRO A 290 -5.97 -26.76 7.68
N ASP A 291 -7.02 -26.90 8.52
CA ASP A 291 -7.02 -26.70 9.96
C ASP A 291 -6.68 -25.27 10.38
N GLY A 292 -7.33 -24.29 9.72
CA GLY A 292 -7.18 -22.87 10.00
C GLY A 292 -8.40 -22.04 9.65
N GLU A 293 -8.51 -20.89 10.29
CA GLU A 293 -9.48 -19.85 9.99
C GLU A 293 -8.79 -18.71 9.25
N TYR A 294 -9.41 -18.17 8.21
CA TYR A 294 -8.79 -17.17 7.34
C TYR A 294 -9.75 -16.07 6.95
N VAL A 295 -9.30 -14.85 7.10
CA VAL A 295 -9.79 -13.66 6.41
C VAL A 295 -8.64 -13.15 5.56
N VAL A 296 -8.87 -13.00 4.27
CA VAL A 296 -7.87 -12.46 3.34
C VAL A 296 -8.13 -10.98 3.15
N TYR A 297 -7.14 -10.17 3.41
CA TYR A 297 -7.15 -8.75 3.08
C TYR A 297 -6.22 -8.50 1.90
N ALA A 298 -6.62 -7.60 1.00
CA ALA A 298 -5.77 -7.13 -0.08
C ALA A 298 -5.67 -5.61 -0.03
N ARG A 299 -4.46 -5.09 -0.19
CA ARG A 299 -4.16 -3.67 -0.35
C ARG A 299 -3.56 -3.45 -1.73
N ILE A 300 -4.25 -2.68 -2.54
CA ILE A 300 -3.84 -2.37 -3.90
C ILE A 300 -3.47 -0.88 -3.93
N THR A 301 -2.27 -0.58 -4.35
CA THR A 301 -1.76 0.79 -4.48
C THR A 301 -1.41 1.05 -5.93
N ASP A 302 -1.85 2.15 -6.49
CA ASP A 302 -1.47 2.62 -7.82
C ASP A 302 -0.17 3.43 -7.79
N ARG A 303 0.31 3.89 -8.94
CA ARG A 303 1.54 4.68 -9.04
C ARG A 303 1.38 6.12 -8.56
N ALA A 304 0.15 6.64 -8.49
CA ALA A 304 -0.14 7.95 -7.94
C ALA A 304 -0.25 7.94 -6.41
N GLY A 305 -0.33 6.75 -5.80
CA GLY A 305 -0.46 6.56 -4.37
C GLY A 305 -1.90 6.48 -3.87
N ASN A 306 -2.90 6.25 -4.76
CA ASN A 306 -4.24 5.93 -4.31
C ASN A 306 -4.27 4.46 -3.86
N VAL A 307 -5.08 4.18 -2.84
CA VAL A 307 -5.12 2.87 -2.19
C VAL A 307 -6.55 2.34 -2.11
N THR A 308 -6.73 1.08 -2.50
CA THR A 308 -7.94 0.31 -2.27
C THR A 308 -7.63 -0.87 -1.37
N CYS A 309 -8.44 -1.04 -0.32
CA CYS A 309 -8.39 -2.21 0.54
C CYS A 309 -9.64 -3.07 0.31
N LEU A 310 -9.41 -4.37 0.17
CA LEU A 310 -10.43 -5.39 0.02
C LEU A 310 -10.30 -6.39 1.17
N ARG A 311 -11.39 -7.09 1.48
CA ARG A 311 -11.36 -8.25 2.37
C ARG A 311 -12.27 -9.35 1.84
N SER A 312 -11.93 -10.61 2.15
CA SER A 312 -12.80 -11.76 1.92
C SER A 312 -13.84 -11.89 3.04
N ASP A 313 -14.81 -12.79 2.87
CA ASP A 313 -15.53 -13.36 4.02
C ASP A 313 -14.60 -14.30 4.81
N GLY A 314 -14.99 -14.65 6.03
CA GLY A 314 -14.26 -15.60 6.85
C GLY A 314 -14.40 -17.01 6.27
N MET A 315 -13.29 -17.72 6.20
CA MET A 315 -13.20 -19.09 5.70
C MET A 315 -12.64 -19.97 6.80
N VAL A 316 -13.25 -21.15 6.96
CA VAL A 316 -12.77 -22.21 7.83
C VAL A 316 -12.30 -23.36 6.97
N LEU A 317 -11.02 -23.67 7.03
CA LEU A 317 -10.47 -24.85 6.40
C LEU A 317 -10.28 -25.90 7.48
N ASP A 318 -11.08 -26.97 7.43
CA ASP A 318 -11.09 -28.03 8.42
C ASP A 318 -11.02 -29.40 7.73
N ALA A 319 -9.89 -30.05 7.86
CA ALA A 319 -9.66 -31.41 7.34
C ALA A 319 -9.77 -32.47 8.44
N THR A 320 -10.04 -32.07 9.68
CA THR A 320 -10.11 -32.94 10.83
C THR A 320 -11.54 -33.45 11.01
N ALA A 321 -11.75 -34.78 10.96
CA ALA A 321 -13.05 -35.35 11.16
C ALA A 321 -13.44 -35.37 12.64
N PRO A 322 -14.75 -35.28 12.95
CA PRO A 322 -15.25 -35.39 14.32
C PRO A 322 -14.75 -36.66 15.02
N ALA A 323 -14.36 -36.57 16.29
CA ALA A 323 -13.94 -37.72 17.08
C ALA A 323 -15.15 -38.39 17.75
N ILE A 324 -15.32 -39.68 17.52
CA ILE A 324 -16.32 -40.52 18.21
C ILE A 324 -15.57 -41.40 19.20
N THR A 325 -15.88 -41.27 20.50
CA THR A 325 -15.26 -42.05 21.57
C THR A 325 -16.33 -42.70 22.46
N GLY A 326 -15.93 -43.64 23.35
CA GLY A 326 -16.84 -44.34 24.24
C GLY A 326 -17.21 -45.76 23.79
N ALA A 327 -16.84 -46.14 22.56
CA ALA A 327 -16.95 -47.51 22.05
C ALA A 327 -15.89 -47.79 21.00
N GLU A 328 -15.61 -49.05 20.73
CA GLU A 328 -14.73 -49.52 19.67
C GLU A 328 -15.53 -49.89 18.42
N ASN A 329 -14.96 -49.59 17.25
CA ASN A 329 -15.59 -49.94 15.98
C ASN A 329 -15.73 -51.46 15.84
N GLY A 330 -16.90 -51.94 15.49
CA GLY A 330 -17.25 -53.37 15.46
C GLY A 330 -17.53 -53.95 16.86
N GLY A 331 -17.55 -53.11 17.91
CA GLY A 331 -17.78 -53.51 19.28
C GLY A 331 -19.19 -54.10 19.52
N VAL A 332 -19.28 -55.08 20.41
CA VAL A 332 -20.53 -55.68 20.81
C VAL A 332 -20.75 -55.44 22.31
N TYR A 333 -21.83 -54.78 22.63
CA TYR A 333 -22.16 -54.34 23.98
C TYR A 333 -23.48 -54.96 24.42
N CYS A 334 -23.59 -55.33 25.67
CA CYS A 334 -24.82 -55.93 26.26
C CYS A 334 -25.50 -54.98 27.25
N ALA A 335 -25.27 -53.71 27.10
CA ALA A 335 -25.90 -52.60 27.84
C ALA A 335 -25.86 -51.34 27.01
N ALA A 336 -26.67 -50.34 27.35
CA ALA A 336 -26.64 -49.05 26.71
C ALA A 336 -25.23 -48.45 26.71
N VAL A 337 -24.81 -47.91 25.55
CA VAL A 337 -23.50 -47.31 25.35
C VAL A 337 -23.68 -45.79 25.22
N THR A 338 -22.84 -45.03 25.91
CA THR A 338 -22.77 -43.58 25.74
C THR A 338 -21.53 -43.23 24.96
N LEU A 339 -21.74 -42.67 23.77
CA LEU A 339 -20.68 -42.12 22.93
C LEU A 339 -20.48 -40.67 23.29
N THR A 340 -19.24 -40.21 23.19
CA THR A 340 -18.89 -38.80 23.22
C THR A 340 -18.39 -38.41 21.83
N ILE A 341 -19.01 -37.37 21.24
CA ILE A 341 -18.68 -36.81 19.93
C ILE A 341 -18.14 -35.43 20.17
N THR A 342 -16.92 -35.17 19.69
CA THR A 342 -16.24 -33.90 19.86
C THR A 342 -15.65 -33.47 18.54
N ASP A 343 -15.72 -32.16 18.30
CA ASP A 343 -15.12 -31.49 17.19
C ASP A 343 -14.87 -30.02 17.56
N ALA A 344 -14.07 -29.31 16.76
CA ALA A 344 -13.87 -27.87 16.90
C ALA A 344 -15.11 -27.08 16.49
N TYR A 345 -15.92 -27.64 15.57
CA TYR A 345 -17.10 -27.02 15.00
C TYR A 345 -18.37 -27.85 15.27
N PRO A 346 -19.57 -27.28 15.08
CA PRO A 346 -20.84 -27.99 15.33
C PRO A 346 -20.97 -29.24 14.46
N VAL A 347 -21.27 -30.36 15.08
CA VAL A 347 -21.39 -31.67 14.41
C VAL A 347 -22.85 -32.07 14.23
N THR A 348 -23.21 -32.60 13.06
CA THR A 348 -24.44 -33.34 12.82
C THR A 348 -24.19 -34.81 12.99
N VAL A 349 -25.10 -35.50 13.72
CA VAL A 349 -24.97 -36.94 13.99
C VAL A 349 -26.19 -37.67 13.49
N THR A 350 -25.95 -38.82 12.85
CA THR A 350 -27.01 -39.74 12.45
C THR A 350 -26.75 -41.12 13.02
N VAL A 351 -27.86 -41.84 13.35
CA VAL A 351 -27.82 -43.25 13.65
C VAL A 351 -28.63 -44.01 12.59
N ASN A 352 -27.97 -44.90 11.84
CA ASN A 352 -28.55 -45.59 10.69
C ASN A 352 -29.18 -44.61 9.67
N GLY A 353 -28.53 -43.44 9.46
CA GLY A 353 -28.99 -42.38 8.56
C GLY A 353 -30.12 -41.51 9.13
N THR A 354 -30.60 -41.74 10.35
CA THR A 354 -31.59 -40.88 11.00
C THR A 354 -30.90 -39.86 11.88
N PRO A 355 -31.15 -38.54 11.71
CA PRO A 355 -30.57 -37.50 12.54
C PRO A 355 -30.94 -37.66 14.02
N VAL A 356 -29.97 -37.39 14.87
CA VAL A 356 -30.14 -37.46 16.34
C VAL A 356 -29.49 -36.23 16.98
N GLU A 357 -30.12 -35.78 18.08
CA GLU A 357 -29.59 -34.64 18.84
C GLU A 357 -28.59 -35.12 19.90
N LEU A 358 -27.50 -34.41 20.06
CA LEU A 358 -26.55 -34.64 21.13
C LEU A 358 -26.95 -33.87 22.39
N THR A 359 -26.79 -34.50 23.54
CA THR A 359 -26.91 -33.83 24.83
C THR A 359 -25.52 -33.63 25.40
N GLU A 360 -25.05 -32.36 25.45
CA GLU A 360 -23.70 -32.01 25.90
C GLU A 360 -22.59 -32.80 25.17
N GLY A 361 -22.72 -32.97 23.85
CA GLY A 361 -21.76 -33.72 23.03
C GLY A 361 -21.86 -35.25 23.21
N ARG A 362 -22.92 -35.77 23.85
CA ARG A 362 -23.10 -37.19 24.14
C ARG A 362 -24.30 -37.76 23.42
N LEU A 363 -24.13 -39.01 22.96
CA LEU A 363 -25.17 -39.84 22.36
C LEU A 363 -25.32 -41.13 23.14
N ALA A 364 -26.49 -41.37 23.71
CA ALA A 364 -26.81 -42.63 24.36
C ALA A 364 -27.46 -43.59 23.35
N LEU A 365 -26.77 -44.68 23.00
CA LEU A 365 -27.27 -45.75 22.16
C LEU A 365 -27.93 -46.80 23.01
N ARG A 366 -29.17 -47.16 22.65
CA ARG A 366 -29.96 -48.21 23.29
C ARG A 366 -29.92 -49.50 22.48
N PRO A 367 -30.26 -50.63 23.08
CA PRO A 367 -30.40 -51.87 22.36
C PRO A 367 -31.30 -51.74 21.14
N ALA A 368 -30.85 -52.30 20.02
CA ALA A 368 -31.60 -52.38 18.77
C ALA A 368 -31.20 -53.64 18.00
N GLU A 369 -32.05 -54.09 17.10
CA GLU A 369 -31.72 -55.23 16.25
C GLU A 369 -30.58 -54.88 15.27
N GLY A 370 -29.55 -55.70 15.26
CA GLY A 370 -28.41 -55.58 14.35
C GLY A 370 -27.43 -54.50 14.73
N THR A 371 -26.56 -54.20 13.79
CA THR A 371 -25.52 -53.20 13.92
C THR A 371 -26.11 -51.80 13.78
N GLN A 372 -25.70 -50.90 14.64
CA GLN A 372 -26.02 -49.48 14.59
C GLN A 372 -24.80 -48.73 14.00
N LEU A 373 -25.03 -48.04 12.88
CA LEU A 373 -24.03 -47.16 12.26
C LEU A 373 -24.25 -45.73 12.77
N VAL A 374 -23.29 -45.22 13.49
CA VAL A 374 -23.24 -43.82 13.90
C VAL A 374 -22.33 -43.10 12.92
N THR A 375 -22.84 -42.03 12.31
CA THR A 375 -22.04 -41.12 11.46
C THR A 375 -22.10 -39.73 12.07
N ALA A 376 -20.92 -39.14 12.29
CA ALA A 376 -20.77 -37.77 12.73
C ALA A 376 -20.13 -36.97 11.57
N THR A 377 -20.73 -35.84 11.21
CA THR A 377 -20.31 -35.00 10.09
C THR A 377 -20.21 -33.54 10.57
N ASP A 378 -19.08 -32.92 10.31
CA ASP A 378 -18.84 -31.47 10.56
C ASP A 378 -19.39 -30.61 9.41
N PRO A 379 -19.31 -29.26 9.51
CA PRO A 379 -19.71 -28.35 8.43
C PRO A 379 -18.82 -28.41 7.19
N ALA A 380 -17.55 -28.81 7.30
CA ALA A 380 -16.64 -29.00 6.18
C ALA A 380 -16.92 -30.29 5.40
N GLY A 381 -17.75 -31.19 5.95
CA GLY A 381 -18.11 -32.47 5.36
C GLY A 381 -17.13 -33.60 5.68
N ASN A 382 -16.28 -33.44 6.72
CA ASN A 382 -15.49 -34.55 7.20
C ASN A 382 -16.42 -35.47 8.03
N GLU A 383 -16.24 -36.77 7.85
CA GLU A 383 -17.10 -37.78 8.47
C GLU A 383 -16.28 -38.76 9.29
N SER A 384 -16.80 -39.07 10.49
CA SER A 384 -16.39 -40.22 11.26
C SER A 384 -17.54 -41.21 11.39
N ARG A 385 -17.22 -42.50 11.29
CA ARG A 385 -18.19 -43.58 11.32
C ARG A 385 -17.81 -44.59 12.38
N LEU A 386 -18.81 -45.06 13.13
CA LEU A 386 -18.67 -46.08 14.14
C LEU A 386 -19.80 -47.09 13.99
N GLU A 387 -19.46 -48.35 13.82
CA GLU A 387 -20.40 -49.45 13.79
C GLU A 387 -20.34 -50.22 15.10
N ILE A 388 -21.46 -50.37 15.81
CA ILE A 388 -21.52 -51.14 17.02
C ILE A 388 -22.82 -51.92 17.12
N THR A 389 -22.80 -52.99 17.89
CA THR A 389 -24.02 -53.77 18.23
C THR A 389 -24.31 -53.61 19.72
N VAL A 390 -25.52 -53.17 20.05
CA VAL A 390 -25.97 -53.02 21.45
C VAL A 390 -27.12 -53.95 21.72
N ASN A 391 -26.90 -54.95 22.52
CA ASN A 391 -27.89 -55.98 22.89
C ASN A 391 -28.62 -55.63 24.19
N ASP A 392 -29.82 -56.13 24.36
CA ASP A 392 -30.64 -55.96 25.55
C ASP A 392 -30.22 -56.93 26.65
N GLY A 393 -29.11 -56.65 27.29
CA GLY A 393 -28.58 -57.46 28.38
C GLY A 393 -27.64 -58.58 27.90
N HIS A 394 -27.27 -59.41 28.86
CA HIS A 394 -26.30 -60.47 28.65
C HIS A 394 -27.02 -61.82 28.50
N THR A 395 -26.58 -62.66 27.61
CA THR A 395 -26.94 -64.09 27.58
C THR A 395 -25.77 -64.84 28.21
N TRP A 396 -25.98 -65.21 29.46
CA TRP A 396 -24.98 -65.88 30.26
C TRP A 396 -24.78 -67.35 29.93
N GLY A 397 -23.52 -67.74 29.83
CA GLY A 397 -23.15 -69.17 29.80
C GLY A 397 -23.17 -69.84 31.15
N GLY A 398 -22.69 -71.05 31.17
CA GLY A 398 -22.57 -71.81 32.45
C GLY A 398 -21.43 -71.22 33.30
N TRP A 399 -21.57 -71.43 34.63
CA TRP A 399 -20.53 -71.05 35.58
C TRP A 399 -19.28 -71.92 35.48
N SER A 400 -18.11 -71.30 35.46
CA SER A 400 -16.80 -71.97 35.45
C SER A 400 -16.00 -71.55 36.69
N SER A 401 -15.36 -72.47 37.33
CA SER A 401 -14.52 -72.18 38.48
C SER A 401 -13.28 -71.42 38.08
N ASN A 402 -12.89 -70.39 38.83
CA ASN A 402 -11.66 -69.62 38.67
C ASN A 402 -10.49 -70.23 39.51
N GLY A 403 -10.85 -71.24 40.36
CA GLY A 403 -9.85 -71.87 41.19
C GLY A 403 -9.44 -71.10 42.45
N ASP A 404 -9.95 -69.89 42.67
CA ASP A 404 -9.63 -68.96 43.74
C ASP A 404 -10.75 -68.74 44.76
N GLY A 405 -11.77 -69.54 44.70
CA GLY A 405 -12.93 -69.39 45.57
C GLY A 405 -14.06 -68.59 44.92
N THR A 406 -13.85 -68.23 43.66
CA THR A 406 -14.84 -67.59 42.82
C THR A 406 -15.21 -68.46 41.61
N HIS A 407 -16.32 -68.23 41.02
CA HIS A 407 -16.71 -68.76 39.73
C HIS A 407 -17.16 -67.64 38.82
N THR A 408 -16.85 -67.76 37.54
CA THR A 408 -17.17 -66.81 36.53
C THR A 408 -18.05 -67.41 35.46
N ARG A 409 -19.10 -66.71 35.05
CA ARG A 409 -19.78 -66.95 33.79
C ARG A 409 -19.53 -65.84 32.82
N THR A 410 -19.41 -66.15 31.57
CA THR A 410 -19.19 -65.18 30.50
C THR A 410 -20.45 -65.08 29.65
N CYS A 411 -20.67 -63.89 29.12
CA CYS A 411 -21.71 -63.70 28.13
C CYS A 411 -21.45 -64.53 26.89
N THR A 412 -22.41 -65.24 26.36
CA THR A 412 -22.30 -66.08 25.17
C THR A 412 -22.54 -65.31 23.89
N ILE A 413 -22.92 -64.03 23.97
CA ILE A 413 -23.02 -63.12 22.79
C ILE A 413 -21.62 -62.89 22.26
N PRO A 414 -21.33 -63.27 20.99
CA PRO A 414 -20.00 -63.09 20.41
C PRO A 414 -19.58 -61.64 20.47
N GLY A 415 -18.35 -61.35 20.94
CA GLY A 415 -17.78 -60.01 21.06
C GLY A 415 -18.21 -59.23 22.31
N CYS A 416 -19.18 -59.67 23.10
CA CYS A 416 -19.61 -58.96 24.32
C CYS A 416 -18.50 -58.92 25.38
N GLY A 417 -17.83 -60.03 25.60
CA GLY A 417 -16.68 -60.12 26.54
C GLY A 417 -17.03 -59.90 28.02
N ALA A 418 -18.29 -59.64 28.36
CA ALA A 418 -18.72 -59.44 29.73
C ALA A 418 -18.62 -60.70 30.53
N SER A 419 -18.22 -60.60 31.75
CA SER A 419 -18.18 -61.69 32.73
C SER A 419 -18.76 -61.27 34.07
N GLU A 420 -19.35 -62.18 34.71
CA GLU A 420 -19.87 -62.01 36.07
C GLU A 420 -19.17 -63.00 36.96
N THR A 421 -18.66 -62.53 38.05
CA THR A 421 -17.92 -63.33 39.00
C THR A 421 -18.60 -63.28 40.36
N GLU A 422 -18.90 -64.45 40.88
CA GLU A 422 -19.48 -64.61 42.23
C GLU A 422 -18.56 -65.46 43.06
N SER A 423 -18.73 -65.36 44.37
CA SER A 423 -18.03 -66.23 45.30
C SER A 423 -18.60 -67.63 45.29
N CYS A 424 -17.73 -68.61 45.32
CA CYS A 424 -18.14 -69.97 45.44
C CYS A 424 -18.86 -70.25 46.82
N THR A 425 -19.93 -71.01 46.78
CA THR A 425 -20.75 -71.35 47.95
C THR A 425 -21.03 -72.86 48.02
N GLY A 426 -21.25 -73.35 49.22
CA GLY A 426 -21.56 -74.81 49.50
C GLY A 426 -20.26 -75.64 49.63
N GLY A 427 -20.33 -76.81 50.20
CA GLY A 427 -19.20 -77.69 50.48
C GLY A 427 -18.43 -77.32 51.74
N GLU A 428 -17.60 -78.20 52.18
CA GLU A 428 -16.72 -78.00 53.36
C GLU A 428 -15.23 -77.98 52.91
N ALA A 429 -14.51 -76.99 53.36
CA ALA A 429 -13.05 -76.89 53.12
C ALA A 429 -12.28 -77.62 54.23
N THR A 430 -11.20 -78.32 53.84
CA THR A 430 -10.21 -78.88 54.79
C THR A 430 -8.91 -78.02 54.72
N CYS A 431 -8.06 -78.27 55.67
CA CYS A 431 -6.78 -77.55 55.66
C CYS A 431 -5.90 -77.81 54.40
N VAL A 432 -6.23 -78.88 53.66
CA VAL A 432 -5.51 -79.35 52.47
C VAL A 432 -6.35 -79.23 51.21
N ASP A 433 -7.65 -79.43 51.39
CA ASP A 433 -8.63 -79.46 50.31
C ASP A 433 -9.59 -78.26 50.46
N ARG A 434 -9.77 -77.56 49.42
CA ARG A 434 -10.72 -76.44 49.32
C ARG A 434 -12.15 -76.95 49.30
N ALA A 435 -13.12 -76.12 49.75
CA ALA A 435 -14.51 -76.39 49.53
C ALA A 435 -14.84 -76.55 48.04
N VAL A 436 -15.76 -77.39 47.67
CA VAL A 436 -16.22 -77.55 46.28
C VAL A 436 -17.50 -76.75 46.09
N CYS A 437 -17.46 -75.78 45.20
CA CYS A 437 -18.59 -74.93 44.90
C CYS A 437 -19.76 -75.77 44.32
N GLU A 438 -20.95 -75.63 44.86
CA GLU A 438 -22.16 -76.37 44.38
C GLU A 438 -22.64 -75.82 42.99
N VAL A 439 -22.25 -74.61 42.64
CA VAL A 439 -22.71 -74.00 41.40
C VAL A 439 -21.76 -74.35 40.23
N CYS A 440 -20.45 -74.30 40.41
CA CYS A 440 -19.47 -74.52 39.34
C CYS A 440 -18.65 -75.80 39.46
N GLY A 441 -18.77 -76.53 40.58
CA GLY A 441 -18.06 -77.77 40.87
C GLY A 441 -16.56 -77.55 41.13
N GLY A 442 -16.09 -76.30 41.20
CA GLY A 442 -14.70 -75.98 41.46
C GLY A 442 -14.35 -75.95 42.94
N ALA A 443 -13.12 -76.31 43.27
CA ALA A 443 -12.58 -76.16 44.61
C ALA A 443 -12.43 -74.70 44.98
N TYR A 444 -12.86 -74.24 46.17
CA TYR A 444 -12.81 -72.84 46.59
C TYR A 444 -12.53 -72.72 48.10
N GLY A 445 -12.32 -71.46 48.50
CA GLY A 445 -12.10 -71.17 49.93
C GLY A 445 -10.65 -71.38 50.34
N ASP A 446 -10.35 -70.87 51.49
CA ASP A 446 -8.97 -70.92 52.00
C ASP A 446 -8.76 -72.25 52.74
N VAL A 447 -7.68 -72.88 52.45
CA VAL A 447 -7.14 -73.96 53.30
C VAL A 447 -6.51 -73.24 54.48
N ASP A 448 -7.28 -73.02 55.54
CA ASP A 448 -6.89 -72.27 56.72
C ASP A 448 -6.32 -70.86 56.49
N ALA A 449 -7.17 -69.86 56.61
CA ALA A 449 -6.86 -68.44 56.34
C ALA A 449 -5.65 -67.86 57.11
N HIS A 450 -5.14 -68.63 58.09
CA HIS A 450 -4.02 -68.22 58.95
C HIS A 450 -2.74 -69.00 58.71
N ARG A 451 -2.67 -69.92 57.79
CA ARG A 451 -1.49 -70.69 57.43
C ARG A 451 -0.90 -70.27 56.07
N HIS A 452 -0.31 -69.20 56.06
CA HIS A 452 0.48 -68.73 54.91
C HIS A 452 1.94 -69.23 55.05
N ALA A 453 2.22 -70.44 54.67
CA ALA A 453 3.55 -71.05 54.88
C ALA A 453 4.68 -70.52 53.98
N ASP A 454 4.40 -69.70 53.00
CA ASP A 454 5.39 -69.18 52.06
C ASP A 454 5.09 -67.71 51.67
N LEU A 455 5.12 -66.84 52.71
CA LEU A 455 4.99 -65.40 52.52
C LEU A 455 6.32 -64.83 52.07
N ARG A 456 6.38 -64.30 50.86
CA ARG A 456 7.54 -63.63 50.28
C ARG A 456 7.39 -62.11 50.40
N HIS A 457 8.37 -61.49 51.01
CA HIS A 457 8.46 -60.04 51.09
C HIS A 457 8.92 -59.43 49.75
N VAL A 458 8.22 -58.43 49.27
CA VAL A 458 8.59 -57.63 48.09
C VAL A 458 8.74 -56.16 48.52
N GLU A 459 9.97 -55.65 48.43
CA GLU A 459 10.27 -54.25 48.77
C GLU A 459 9.61 -53.25 47.80
N ALA A 460 9.31 -52.04 48.31
CA ALA A 460 8.78 -50.95 47.51
C ALA A 460 9.80 -50.47 46.45
N LYS A 461 9.33 -50.26 45.25
CA LYS A 461 10.12 -49.70 44.13
C LYS A 461 9.41 -48.45 43.59
N ALA A 462 10.13 -47.34 43.52
CA ALA A 462 9.60 -46.10 43.01
C ALA A 462 9.23 -46.19 41.51
N ALA A 463 8.10 -45.62 41.13
CA ALA A 463 7.71 -45.49 39.76
C ALA A 463 8.60 -44.48 39.03
N THR A 464 8.92 -44.74 37.78
CA THR A 464 9.63 -43.83 36.87
C THR A 464 8.72 -43.40 35.71
N THR A 465 9.21 -42.52 34.87
CA THR A 465 8.49 -42.13 33.63
C THR A 465 8.44 -43.29 32.60
N GLU A 466 9.34 -44.28 32.73
CA GLU A 466 9.45 -45.42 31.79
C GLU A 466 8.78 -46.69 32.31
N ALA A 467 8.73 -46.88 33.64
CA ALA A 467 8.20 -48.08 34.25
C ALA A 467 7.37 -47.76 35.51
N PRO A 468 6.32 -48.51 35.77
CA PRO A 468 5.59 -48.43 37.04
C PRO A 468 6.45 -48.90 38.20
N GLY A 469 6.19 -48.38 39.37
CA GLY A 469 6.77 -48.86 40.63
C GLY A 469 5.85 -49.86 41.35
N ASN A 470 6.19 -50.22 42.57
CA ASN A 470 5.31 -51.00 43.45
C ASN A 470 5.45 -50.50 44.91
N ILE A 471 4.39 -50.70 45.69
CA ILE A 471 4.45 -50.54 47.15
C ILE A 471 5.13 -51.76 47.76
N GLU A 472 5.55 -51.70 49.03
CA GLU A 472 5.97 -52.86 49.80
C GLU A 472 4.78 -53.79 50.05
N TYR A 473 4.98 -55.10 49.81
CA TYR A 473 3.92 -56.08 50.02
C TYR A 473 4.49 -57.49 50.28
N TRP A 474 3.63 -58.35 50.86
CA TRP A 474 3.92 -59.78 51.06
C TRP A 474 2.97 -60.57 50.17
N TYR A 475 3.52 -61.62 49.54
CA TYR A 475 2.77 -62.47 48.61
C TYR A 475 2.84 -63.93 49.11
N CYS A 476 1.69 -64.53 49.39
CA CYS A 476 1.65 -65.94 49.72
C CYS A 476 1.71 -66.80 48.45
N ALA A 477 2.82 -67.51 48.23
CA ALA A 477 3.00 -68.33 47.02
C ALA A 477 2.08 -69.53 46.97
N ALA A 478 1.63 -70.03 48.11
CA ALA A 478 0.73 -71.16 48.18
C ALA A 478 -0.72 -70.82 47.81
N CYS A 479 -1.23 -69.66 48.24
CA CYS A 479 -2.61 -69.24 47.95
C CYS A 479 -2.74 -68.10 46.93
N GLY A 480 -1.59 -67.54 46.51
CA GLY A 480 -1.59 -66.52 45.50
C GLY A 480 -2.04 -65.12 45.93
N LYS A 481 -2.21 -64.84 47.21
CA LYS A 481 -2.72 -63.60 47.75
C LYS A 481 -1.61 -62.59 48.06
N TYR A 482 -1.99 -61.33 48.00
CA TYR A 482 -1.13 -60.19 48.30
C TYR A 482 -1.54 -59.58 49.64
N PHE A 483 -0.58 -59.20 50.46
CA PHE A 483 -0.80 -58.67 51.80
C PHE A 483 0.03 -57.41 52.04
N ALA A 484 -0.51 -56.52 52.87
CA ALA A 484 0.17 -55.27 53.21
C ALA A 484 1.18 -55.42 54.36
N ASP A 485 1.15 -56.56 55.05
CA ASP A 485 2.00 -56.82 56.24
C ASP A 485 2.45 -58.28 56.31
N ALA A 486 3.52 -58.53 57.06
CA ALA A 486 4.10 -59.86 57.25
C ALA A 486 3.22 -60.85 58.01
N GLN A 487 2.16 -60.38 58.64
CA GLN A 487 1.14 -61.21 59.39
C GLN A 487 0.01 -61.62 58.52
N ALA A 488 -0.01 -61.17 57.22
CA ALA A 488 -1.13 -61.42 56.31
C ALA A 488 -2.44 -60.87 56.85
N SER A 489 -2.41 -59.77 57.62
CA SER A 489 -3.61 -59.20 58.23
C SER A 489 -4.41 -58.36 57.25
N ARG A 490 -3.78 -57.87 56.17
CA ARG A 490 -4.41 -57.03 55.17
C ARG A 490 -4.06 -57.48 53.75
N GLU A 491 -5.08 -58.04 53.08
CA GLU A 491 -4.93 -58.41 51.64
C GLU A 491 -4.97 -57.20 50.73
N LEU A 492 -4.12 -57.21 49.71
CA LEU A 492 -4.05 -56.22 48.61
C LEU A 492 -4.48 -56.87 47.31
N ARG A 493 -5.03 -56.07 46.40
CA ARG A 493 -5.17 -56.52 45.02
C ARG A 493 -3.80 -56.37 44.31
N GLN A 494 -3.56 -57.23 43.35
CA GLN A 494 -2.33 -57.15 42.55
C GLN A 494 -2.17 -55.74 41.91
N ALA A 495 -3.29 -55.12 41.48
CA ALA A 495 -3.25 -53.78 40.91
C ALA A 495 -2.88 -52.70 41.94
N ASP A 496 -3.23 -52.94 43.25
CA ASP A 496 -2.93 -51.97 44.33
C ASP A 496 -1.45 -52.05 44.78
N THR A 497 -0.72 -53.08 44.36
CA THR A 497 0.73 -53.16 44.61
C THR A 497 1.54 -52.36 43.60
N VAL A 498 0.96 -51.90 42.50
CA VAL A 498 1.61 -51.19 41.43
C VAL A 498 1.33 -49.70 41.56
N THR A 499 2.37 -48.89 41.49
CA THR A 499 2.27 -47.43 41.39
C THR A 499 2.41 -46.99 39.92
N GLU A 500 1.46 -46.21 39.48
CA GLU A 500 1.44 -45.77 38.09
C GLU A 500 2.69 -44.97 37.67
N LYS A 501 3.01 -45.00 36.40
CA LYS A 501 4.09 -44.22 35.83
C LYS A 501 3.89 -42.74 36.08
N LEU A 502 4.96 -42.02 36.29
CA LEU A 502 4.95 -40.58 36.40
C LEU A 502 4.60 -39.95 35.04
N PRO A 503 3.74 -38.95 35.03
CA PRO A 503 3.37 -38.28 33.77
C PRO A 503 4.58 -37.55 33.19
N ALA A 504 4.74 -37.64 31.87
CA ALA A 504 5.72 -36.85 31.14
C ALA A 504 5.29 -35.40 31.11
N THR A 505 6.20 -34.51 31.46
CA THR A 505 5.97 -33.07 31.37
C THR A 505 5.86 -32.62 29.90
N PRO A 506 4.83 -31.85 29.52
CA PRO A 506 4.77 -31.31 28.17
C PRO A 506 5.78 -30.17 27.99
N THR A 507 6.62 -30.30 26.97
CA THR A 507 7.48 -29.21 26.51
C THR A 507 6.63 -28.26 25.66
N GLY A 508 6.46 -27.05 26.18
CA GLY A 508 5.81 -25.99 25.42
C GLY A 508 6.77 -25.42 24.37
N ASP A 509 6.21 -25.18 23.22
CA ASP A 509 6.87 -24.50 22.13
C ASP A 509 6.50 -23.02 22.15
N GLU A 510 7.49 -22.17 22.32
CA GLU A 510 7.30 -20.72 22.32
C GLU A 510 7.58 -20.16 20.91
N ALA A 511 6.57 -19.65 20.29
CA ALA A 511 6.73 -18.85 19.06
C ALA A 511 7.05 -17.39 19.39
N PRO A 512 8.05 -16.77 18.76
CA PRO A 512 8.52 -15.44 19.14
C PRO A 512 7.59 -14.33 18.66
N LEU A 513 7.13 -13.56 19.61
CA LEU A 513 6.22 -12.39 19.48
C LEU A 513 6.85 -11.16 18.81
N THR A 514 8.11 -11.21 18.41
CA THR A 514 8.88 -10.01 18.00
C THR A 514 8.65 -9.54 16.57
N LEU A 515 8.01 -10.32 15.71
CA LEU A 515 7.80 -9.95 14.31
C LEU A 515 6.58 -9.02 14.07
N TRP A 516 5.65 -8.97 15.01
CA TRP A 516 4.37 -8.27 14.86
C TRP A 516 4.37 -6.77 15.20
N VAL A 517 5.39 -6.30 15.92
CA VAL A 517 5.44 -4.92 16.42
C VAL A 517 5.90 -3.90 15.36
N ILE A 518 6.70 -4.32 14.39
CA ILE A 518 7.31 -3.38 13.40
C ILE A 518 6.30 -2.93 12.33
N VAL A 519 5.29 -3.69 12.14
CA VAL A 519 4.28 -3.51 11.08
C VAL A 519 3.19 -2.54 11.46
N LEU A 520 2.88 -2.48 12.71
CA LEU A 520 1.93 -1.55 13.30
C LEU A 520 2.28 -0.07 13.06
N ALA A 521 3.58 0.24 12.96
CA ALA A 521 4.05 1.62 12.87
C ALA A 521 3.93 2.23 11.47
N ALA A 522 4.00 1.43 10.39
CA ALA A 522 4.00 1.95 9.02
C ALA A 522 2.60 2.36 8.52
N CYS A 523 1.55 1.66 8.95
CA CYS A 523 0.18 1.95 8.53
C CYS A 523 -0.44 3.15 9.28
N ALA A 524 -0.05 3.38 10.55
CA ALA A 524 -0.52 4.52 11.33
C ALA A 524 -0.05 5.87 10.76
N GLY A 525 1.13 5.90 10.15
CA GLY A 525 1.67 7.12 9.54
C GLY A 525 0.86 7.61 8.33
N LEU A 526 0.34 6.70 7.53
CA LEU A 526 -0.43 7.05 6.33
C LEU A 526 -1.82 7.59 6.68
N ALA A 527 -2.46 7.04 7.71
CA ALA A 527 -3.77 7.50 8.17
C ALA A 527 -3.73 8.87 8.84
N LEU A 528 -2.65 9.14 9.60
CA LEU A 528 -2.48 10.45 10.21
C LEU A 528 -2.30 11.55 9.14
N LEU A 529 -1.59 11.24 8.06
CA LEU A 529 -1.40 12.16 6.94
C LEU A 529 -2.72 12.48 6.24
N LEU A 530 -3.57 11.47 6.03
CA LEU A 530 -4.90 11.63 5.43
C LEU A 530 -5.87 12.41 6.33
N LEU A 531 -5.79 12.23 7.66
CA LEU A 531 -6.60 12.97 8.62
C LEU A 531 -6.17 14.44 8.74
N VAL A 532 -4.87 14.72 8.68
CA VAL A 532 -4.33 16.08 8.70
C VAL A 532 -4.74 16.85 7.44
N LEU A 533 -4.72 16.19 6.28
CA LEU A 533 -5.14 16.78 5.01
C LEU A 533 -6.67 17.03 4.98
N ARG A 534 -7.46 16.14 5.59
CA ARG A 534 -8.92 16.30 5.70
C ARG A 534 -9.33 17.42 6.66
N ARG A 535 -8.60 17.62 7.77
CA ARG A 535 -8.83 18.73 8.72
C ARG A 535 -8.46 20.10 8.15
N ARG A 536 -7.47 20.17 7.27
CA ARG A 536 -7.08 21.43 6.60
C ARG A 536 -8.12 21.94 5.60
N ASN A 537 -8.89 21.03 5.00
CA ASN A 537 -9.95 21.39 4.05
C ASN A 537 -11.27 21.83 4.71
N SER A 538 -11.52 21.46 5.99
CA SER A 538 -12.75 21.87 6.70
C SER A 538 -12.70 23.29 7.29
N HIS A 539 -11.52 23.92 7.31
CA HIS A 539 -11.35 25.30 7.82
C HIS A 539 -11.30 26.38 6.73
N ARG A 540 -11.62 26.03 5.46
CA ARG A 540 -11.70 27.01 4.36
C ARG A 540 -13.07 27.15 3.71
N ALA A 541 -14.10 26.58 4.33
CA ALA A 541 -15.50 26.76 3.93
C ALA A 541 -16.32 27.17 5.18
N ALA A 542 -16.01 28.34 5.70
CA ALA A 542 -16.86 29.18 6.56
C ALA A 542 -16.38 30.62 6.38
#